data_cffdca6aefd4c7407b164f604b7a7a8d
#
_entry.id   cffdca6aefd4c7407b164f604b7a7a8d
#
_cell.length_a   1.000
_cell.length_b   1.000
_cell.length_c   1.000
_cell.angle_alpha   90.00
_cell.angle_beta   90.00
_cell.angle_gamma   90.00
#
_symmetry.space_group_name_H-M   'P 1'
#
loop_
_entity.id
_entity.type
_entity.pdbx_description
1 polymer ?
#
loop_
_entity_poly.entity_id
_entity_poly.type
_entity_poly.pdbx_seq_one_letter_code
_entity_poly.pdbx_strand_id
1 'polypeptide(L)'
;MYNITKTRGMCVENKKSIDISSEEHTLFVKHIPERKKAIDRQNKVYQIQPKYRHFTVHVGKFKEFKRGLHAVLNELRGASREDILELRINSSGGLVNEGKQFYNLIQEKFYGRTVAYLDNHAYSMGALMFCMAKRRVIYPYSDIMFHNYSSGFSGKGGEIRSRVKHKDKILIDFFSKIVVDNGFLTADEFENMLIGQDYWMDAKEMCKRKIATHVVYKGKQMKAKKYLKLLSNSVEGGKKKRKKKQVKHSGPSDSKS
;
A
#
# COMPACT_ATOMS: atom_id res chain seq x y z
N MET A 1 -3.56 -17.96 9.53
CA MET A 1 -4.39 -17.61 10.70
C MET A 1 -3.65 -16.54 11.47
N TYR A 2 -3.99 -15.27 11.29
CA TYR A 2 -3.44 -14.21 12.13
C TYR A 2 -4.46 -13.88 13.20
N ASN A 3 -4.23 -14.41 14.42
CA ASN A 3 -4.98 -14.02 15.60
C ASN A 3 -4.65 -12.57 15.93
N ILE A 4 -5.66 -11.71 15.89
CA ILE A 4 -5.56 -10.37 16.44
C ILE A 4 -5.63 -10.53 17.96
N THR A 5 -4.51 -10.33 18.63
CA THR A 5 -4.41 -10.29 20.08
C THR A 5 -5.43 -9.30 20.65
N LYS A 6 -6.29 -9.79 21.54
CA LYS A 6 -7.14 -8.98 22.40
C LYS A 6 -6.30 -8.02 23.19
N THR A 7 -6.33 -6.73 22.89
CA THR A 7 -6.04 -5.73 23.91
C THR A 7 -7.18 -5.75 24.92
N ARG A 8 -6.88 -6.14 26.16
CA ARG A 8 -7.78 -6.06 27.29
C ARG A 8 -8.18 -4.61 27.49
N GLY A 9 -9.46 -4.38 27.53
CA GLY A 9 -10.06 -3.14 27.98
C GLY A 9 -11.22 -2.72 27.12
N MET A 10 -12.40 -3.07 27.56
CA MET A 10 -13.74 -2.59 27.24
C MET A 10 -14.50 -3.29 26.11
N CYS A 11 -15.56 -3.89 26.59
CA CYS A 11 -16.80 -4.33 25.98
C CYS A 11 -16.87 -4.19 24.47
N VAL A 12 -16.72 -5.32 23.81
CA VAL A 12 -16.82 -5.43 22.36
C VAL A 12 -18.07 -6.24 22.05
N GLU A 13 -19.18 -5.57 22.06
CA GLU A 13 -20.36 -6.07 21.36
C GLU A 13 -20.40 -5.38 20.00
N ASN A 14 -20.41 -6.18 18.94
CA ASN A 14 -20.41 -5.86 17.51
C ASN A 14 -19.05 -5.71 16.83
N LYS A 15 -18.19 -6.72 16.93
CA LYS A 15 -17.13 -6.93 15.95
C LYS A 15 -17.72 -7.71 14.79
N LYS A 16 -18.04 -7.06 13.67
CA LYS A 16 -18.18 -7.75 12.40
C LYS A 16 -16.80 -7.86 11.77
N SER A 17 -16.11 -8.96 11.98
CA SER A 17 -15.00 -9.36 11.14
C SER A 17 -15.57 -10.22 10.04
N ILE A 18 -15.40 -9.83 8.79
CA ILE A 18 -15.79 -10.61 7.62
C ILE A 18 -14.52 -11.23 7.08
N ASP A 19 -14.37 -12.52 7.29
CA ASP A 19 -13.34 -13.31 6.65
C ASP A 19 -13.80 -13.67 5.24
N ILE A 20 -13.00 -13.31 4.25
CA ILE A 20 -13.42 -13.32 2.86
C ILE A 20 -12.79 -14.46 2.07
N SER A 21 -11.92 -15.22 2.65
CA SER A 21 -11.29 -16.30 1.92
C SER A 21 -11.21 -17.58 2.71
N SER A 22 -11.58 -18.68 2.09
CA SER A 22 -11.15 -20.01 2.49
C SER A 22 -9.66 -20.14 2.17
N GLU A 23 -8.83 -20.40 3.12
CA GLU A 23 -7.41 -20.79 3.07
C GLU A 23 -6.37 -19.80 2.55
N GLU A 24 -6.68 -18.86 1.66
CA GLU A 24 -5.80 -17.77 1.25
C GLU A 24 -6.52 -16.44 1.30
N HIS A 25 -6.45 -15.76 2.45
CA HIS A 25 -7.13 -14.49 2.68
C HIS A 25 -6.69 -13.41 1.69
N THR A 26 -7.62 -12.96 0.88
CA THR A 26 -7.36 -11.92 -0.10
C THR A 26 -7.71 -10.54 0.44
N LEU A 27 -8.82 -10.46 1.16
CA LEU A 27 -9.33 -9.22 1.75
C LEU A 27 -9.99 -9.51 3.10
N PHE A 28 -9.70 -8.67 4.05
CA PHE A 28 -10.31 -8.68 5.38
C PHE A 28 -10.68 -7.25 5.80
N VAL A 29 -11.91 -7.05 6.25
CA VAL A 29 -12.38 -5.75 6.76
C VAL A 29 -12.62 -5.83 8.25
N LYS A 30 -12.04 -4.90 8.98
CA LYS A 30 -12.34 -4.66 10.40
C LYS A 30 -13.01 -3.31 10.54
N HIS A 31 -14.22 -3.31 11.07
CA HIS A 31 -14.95 -2.12 11.45
C HIS A 31 -14.73 -1.85 12.95
N ILE A 32 -14.30 -0.65 13.29
CA ILE A 32 -14.18 -0.21 14.69
C ILE A 32 -15.47 0.56 15.03
N PRO A 33 -16.33 0.02 15.90
CA PRO A 33 -17.58 0.69 16.24
C PRO A 33 -17.33 2.01 16.96
N GLU A 34 -18.24 2.96 16.79
CA GLU A 34 -18.25 4.21 17.53
C GLU A 34 -18.34 3.93 19.05
N ARG A 35 -17.54 4.62 19.84
CA ARG A 35 -17.66 4.58 21.30
C ARG A 35 -18.96 5.27 21.72
N LYS A 36 -19.79 4.61 22.53
CA LYS A 36 -20.97 5.23 23.14
C LYS A 36 -20.56 6.34 24.07
N LYS A 37 -21.26 7.48 24.03
CA LYS A 37 -21.04 8.62 24.93
C LYS A 37 -21.26 8.19 26.40
N ALA A 38 -20.24 8.29 27.21
CA ALA A 38 -20.42 8.35 28.66
C ALA A 38 -20.59 9.82 29.03
N ILE A 39 -21.77 10.18 29.56
CA ILE A 39 -22.03 11.51 30.07
C ILE A 39 -21.84 11.43 31.58
N ASP A 40 -20.75 11.96 32.09
CA ASP A 40 -20.60 12.26 33.51
C ASP A 40 -21.34 13.56 33.79
N ARG A 41 -22.49 13.45 34.48
CA ARG A 41 -23.34 14.58 34.80
C ARG A 41 -22.80 15.45 35.95
N GLN A 42 -21.83 14.95 36.74
CA GLN A 42 -21.34 15.65 37.93
C GLN A 42 -20.17 16.59 37.66
N ASN A 43 -19.29 16.28 36.70
CA ASN A 43 -18.05 17.03 36.50
C ASN A 43 -17.96 17.78 35.19
N LYS A 44 -19.03 17.86 34.37
CA LYS A 44 -19.06 18.53 33.07
C LYS A 44 -17.90 18.09 32.13
N VAL A 45 -17.39 16.86 32.29
CA VAL A 45 -16.37 16.31 31.40
C VAL A 45 -17.05 15.84 30.11
N TYR A 46 -16.75 16.52 29.01
CA TYR A 46 -17.20 16.13 27.71
C TYR A 46 -16.16 15.21 27.09
N GLN A 47 -16.48 13.93 26.94
CA GLN A 47 -15.66 13.03 26.12
C GLN A 47 -16.00 13.28 24.67
N ILE A 48 -15.10 13.96 23.94
CA ILE A 48 -15.22 14.13 22.50
C ILE A 48 -14.90 12.78 21.86
N GLN A 49 -15.92 12.14 21.28
CA GLN A 49 -15.70 10.93 20.47
C GLN A 49 -15.41 11.34 19.02
N PRO A 50 -14.47 10.68 18.34
CA PRO A 50 -14.28 10.94 16.92
C PRO A 50 -15.58 10.60 16.19
N LYS A 51 -16.07 11.55 15.38
CA LYS A 51 -17.27 11.41 14.56
C LYS A 51 -17.09 10.47 13.37
N TYR A 52 -15.92 9.84 13.22
CA TYR A 52 -15.56 9.01 12.08
C TYR A 52 -15.23 7.58 12.50
N ARG A 53 -15.53 6.64 11.62
CA ARG A 53 -15.11 5.26 11.72
C ARG A 53 -13.76 5.08 11.02
N HIS A 54 -12.99 4.10 11.49
CA HIS A 54 -11.76 3.68 10.85
C HIS A 54 -11.95 2.27 10.33
N PHE A 55 -11.97 2.14 9.00
CA PHE A 55 -12.02 0.86 8.33
C PHE A 55 -10.61 0.38 8.02
N THR A 56 -10.28 -0.85 8.36
CA THR A 56 -9.01 -1.50 7.97
C THR A 56 -9.30 -2.65 7.03
N VAL A 57 -8.69 -2.61 5.85
CA VAL A 57 -8.79 -3.66 4.83
C VAL A 57 -7.42 -4.27 4.60
N HIS A 58 -7.31 -5.58 4.82
CA HIS A 58 -6.12 -6.35 4.47
C HIS A 58 -6.22 -6.80 3.02
N VAL A 59 -5.28 -6.33 2.19
CA VAL A 59 -5.25 -6.58 0.75
C VAL A 59 -4.21 -7.65 0.46
N GLY A 60 -4.68 -8.85 0.10
CA GLY A 60 -3.87 -9.95 -0.42
C GLY A 60 -3.98 -10.07 -1.94
N LYS A 61 -3.97 -11.30 -2.46
CA LYS A 61 -4.10 -11.57 -3.89
C LYS A 61 -5.54 -11.36 -4.37
N PHE A 62 -5.71 -10.62 -5.45
CA PHE A 62 -7.00 -10.45 -6.13
C PHE A 62 -7.30 -11.70 -6.97
N LYS A 63 -8.13 -12.59 -6.44
CA LYS A 63 -8.63 -13.79 -7.13
C LYS A 63 -10.06 -13.60 -7.60
N GLU A 64 -10.50 -14.46 -8.53
CA GLU A 64 -11.90 -14.53 -8.95
C GLU A 64 -12.85 -14.75 -7.76
N PHE A 65 -14.01 -14.09 -7.86
CA PHE A 65 -14.94 -13.96 -6.75
C PHE A 65 -15.63 -15.24 -6.35
N LYS A 66 -15.42 -15.62 -5.11
CA LYS A 66 -16.46 -16.27 -4.33
C LYS A 66 -16.81 -15.32 -3.17
N ARG A 67 -17.94 -14.61 -3.27
CA ARG A 67 -18.64 -13.84 -2.21
C ARG A 67 -17.89 -12.77 -1.40
N GLY A 68 -16.57 -12.80 -1.33
CA GLY A 68 -15.81 -11.99 -0.38
C GLY A 68 -15.70 -10.50 -0.68
N LEU A 69 -15.33 -10.09 -1.91
CA LEU A 69 -15.17 -8.65 -2.22
C LEU A 69 -16.51 -7.92 -2.15
N HIS A 70 -17.59 -8.54 -2.59
CA HIS A 70 -18.91 -7.90 -2.49
C HIS A 70 -19.27 -7.54 -1.05
N ALA A 71 -18.94 -8.40 -0.08
CA ALA A 71 -19.15 -8.11 1.33
C ALA A 71 -18.31 -6.92 1.80
N VAL A 72 -17.00 -6.87 1.43
CA VAL A 72 -16.12 -5.73 1.71
C VAL A 72 -16.66 -4.45 1.08
N LEU A 73 -16.99 -4.51 -0.21
CA LEU A 73 -17.50 -3.33 -0.92
C LEU A 73 -18.81 -2.84 -0.31
N ASN A 74 -19.71 -3.74 0.11
CA ASN A 74 -20.98 -3.37 0.75
C ASN A 74 -20.74 -2.73 2.12
N GLU A 75 -19.83 -3.27 2.93
CA GLU A 75 -19.47 -2.68 4.21
C GLU A 75 -18.88 -1.26 4.03
N LEU A 76 -17.97 -1.10 3.07
CA LEU A 76 -17.34 0.19 2.79
C LEU A 76 -18.29 1.20 2.13
N ARG A 77 -19.32 0.76 1.40
CA ARG A 77 -20.36 1.65 0.86
C ARG A 77 -21.16 2.34 1.94
N GLY A 78 -21.29 1.71 3.12
CA GLY A 78 -21.89 2.32 4.30
C GLY A 78 -21.05 3.41 4.97
N ALA A 79 -19.86 3.74 4.42
CA ALA A 79 -18.99 4.77 4.97
C ALA A 79 -19.57 6.18 4.82
N SER A 80 -19.36 7.00 5.85
CA SER A 80 -19.66 8.43 5.85
C SER A 80 -18.52 9.25 5.25
N ARG A 81 -18.75 10.56 5.06
CA ARG A 81 -17.73 11.48 4.50
C ARG A 81 -16.55 11.73 5.44
N GLU A 82 -16.67 11.44 6.72
CA GLU A 82 -15.61 11.63 7.72
C GLU A 82 -14.79 10.35 7.96
N ASP A 83 -15.29 9.20 7.52
CA ASP A 83 -14.66 7.90 7.75
C ASP A 83 -13.30 7.79 7.02
N ILE A 84 -12.37 7.06 7.62
CA ILE A 84 -11.02 6.84 7.11
C ILE A 84 -10.87 5.38 6.68
N LEU A 85 -10.19 5.15 5.56
CA LEU A 85 -9.83 3.83 5.07
C LEU A 85 -8.32 3.59 5.25
N GLU A 86 -7.98 2.53 5.95
CA GLU A 86 -6.63 2.00 6.04
C GLU A 86 -6.52 0.72 5.20
N LEU A 87 -5.58 0.70 4.26
CA LEU A 87 -5.23 -0.48 3.46
C LEU A 87 -3.94 -1.09 4.02
N ARG A 88 -3.98 -2.37 4.39
CA ARG A 88 -2.80 -3.17 4.79
C ARG A 88 -2.46 -4.08 3.63
N ILE A 89 -1.38 -3.76 2.90
CA ILE A 89 -1.10 -4.39 1.60
C ILE A 89 0.08 -5.36 1.72
N ASN A 90 -0.20 -6.62 1.37
CA ASN A 90 0.78 -7.67 1.13
C ASN A 90 0.25 -8.50 -0.06
N SER A 91 0.49 -8.04 -1.29
CA SER A 91 -0.26 -8.49 -2.46
C SER A 91 0.62 -8.68 -3.68
N SER A 92 0.58 -9.85 -4.27
CA SER A 92 1.15 -10.12 -5.61
C SER A 92 0.25 -9.63 -6.76
N GLY A 93 -0.84 -8.91 -6.46
CA GLY A 93 -1.77 -8.41 -7.47
C GLY A 93 -2.90 -9.37 -7.76
N GLY A 94 -3.33 -9.44 -9.01
CA GLY A 94 -4.42 -10.28 -9.48
C GLY A 94 -5.38 -9.54 -10.41
N LEU A 95 -6.67 -9.87 -10.36
CA LEU A 95 -7.66 -9.41 -11.33
C LEU A 95 -7.87 -7.89 -11.33
N VAL A 96 -7.68 -7.29 -12.49
CA VAL A 96 -7.75 -5.83 -12.66
C VAL A 96 -9.18 -5.30 -12.50
N ASN A 97 -10.20 -6.07 -12.92
CA ASN A 97 -11.59 -5.63 -12.81
C ASN A 97 -11.99 -5.40 -11.35
N GLU A 98 -11.55 -6.26 -10.48
CA GLU A 98 -11.78 -6.21 -9.04
C GLU A 98 -11.05 -5.02 -8.42
N GLY A 99 -9.81 -4.82 -8.79
CA GLY A 99 -9.06 -3.64 -8.37
C GLY A 99 -9.72 -2.34 -8.84
N LYS A 100 -10.28 -2.30 -10.06
CA LYS A 100 -11.04 -1.15 -10.56
C LYS A 100 -12.32 -0.89 -9.76
N GLN A 101 -13.06 -1.94 -9.40
CA GLN A 101 -14.24 -1.78 -8.53
C GLN A 101 -13.86 -1.16 -7.19
N PHE A 102 -12.76 -1.64 -6.60
CA PHE A 102 -12.25 -1.09 -5.35
C PHE A 102 -11.79 0.35 -5.51
N TYR A 103 -11.09 0.66 -6.60
CA TYR A 103 -10.69 2.03 -6.95
C TYR A 103 -11.89 2.97 -7.00
N ASN A 104 -12.94 2.59 -7.73
CA ASN A 104 -14.15 3.41 -7.86
C ASN A 104 -14.78 3.68 -6.50
N LEU A 105 -14.84 2.68 -5.62
CA LEU A 105 -15.35 2.85 -4.26
C LEU A 105 -14.47 3.81 -3.42
N ILE A 106 -13.14 3.71 -3.54
CA ILE A 106 -12.24 4.64 -2.86
C ILE A 106 -12.48 6.07 -3.35
N GLN A 107 -12.65 6.27 -4.66
CA GLN A 107 -12.94 7.59 -5.22
C GLN A 107 -14.29 8.13 -4.72
N GLU A 108 -15.30 7.28 -4.65
CA GLU A 108 -16.65 7.67 -4.20
C GLU A 108 -16.69 8.00 -2.70
N LYS A 109 -16.13 7.12 -1.86
CA LYS A 109 -16.34 7.17 -0.40
C LYS A 109 -15.17 7.69 0.41
N PHE A 110 -13.93 7.53 -0.09
CA PHE A 110 -12.71 7.76 0.69
C PHE A 110 -11.68 8.66 -0.01
N TYR A 111 -12.10 9.42 -1.01
CA TYR A 111 -11.18 10.32 -1.71
C TYR A 111 -10.41 11.23 -0.74
N GLY A 112 -9.07 11.16 -0.81
CA GLY A 112 -8.19 11.93 0.07
C GLY A 112 -8.08 11.43 1.53
N ARG A 113 -8.85 10.40 1.93
CA ARG A 113 -8.91 9.86 3.29
C ARG A 113 -8.47 8.39 3.38
N THR A 114 -7.73 7.94 2.39
CA THR A 114 -7.14 6.60 2.36
C THR A 114 -5.67 6.66 2.77
N VAL A 115 -5.31 5.76 3.69
CA VAL A 115 -3.93 5.50 4.12
C VAL A 115 -3.57 4.08 3.72
N ALA A 116 -2.46 3.88 3.03
CA ALA A 116 -1.98 2.53 2.69
C ALA A 116 -0.67 2.24 3.40
N TYR A 117 -0.58 1.07 4.01
CA TYR A 117 0.63 0.48 4.55
C TYR A 117 1.07 -0.67 3.64
N LEU A 118 2.29 -0.63 3.19
CA LEU A 118 2.91 -1.71 2.44
C LEU A 118 3.64 -2.63 3.42
N ASP A 119 2.93 -3.68 3.88
CA ASP A 119 3.44 -4.55 4.95
C ASP A 119 4.63 -5.40 4.52
N ASN A 120 4.67 -5.82 3.24
CA ASN A 120 5.78 -6.56 2.66
C ASN A 120 5.96 -6.15 1.20
N HIS A 121 5.13 -6.65 0.28
CA HIS A 121 5.23 -6.34 -1.14
C HIS A 121 3.91 -5.90 -1.74
N ALA A 122 3.99 -5.14 -2.85
CA ALA A 122 2.84 -4.81 -3.68
C ALA A 122 3.22 -4.93 -5.16
N TYR A 123 2.67 -5.91 -5.86
CA TYR A 123 2.95 -6.13 -7.27
C TYR A 123 1.70 -5.98 -8.11
N SER A 124 1.85 -5.55 -9.37
CA SER A 124 0.75 -5.50 -10.33
C SER A 124 -0.44 -4.67 -9.79
N MET A 125 -1.65 -5.23 -9.76
CA MET A 125 -2.83 -4.56 -9.20
C MET A 125 -2.64 -4.16 -7.71
N GLY A 126 -1.85 -4.91 -6.95
CA GLY A 126 -1.49 -4.54 -5.57
C GLY A 126 -0.68 -3.25 -5.49
N ALA A 127 0.23 -3.03 -6.44
CA ALA A 127 1.00 -1.79 -6.58
C ALA A 127 0.09 -0.59 -6.88
N LEU A 128 -0.85 -0.76 -7.81
CA LEU A 128 -1.83 0.28 -8.12
C LEU A 128 -2.69 0.62 -6.90
N MET A 129 -3.15 -0.39 -6.13
CA MET A 129 -3.89 -0.18 -4.89
C MET A 129 -3.11 0.62 -3.86
N PHE A 130 -1.82 0.36 -3.70
CA PHE A 130 -0.95 1.16 -2.82
C PHE A 130 -0.86 2.62 -3.30
N CYS A 131 -0.68 2.81 -4.59
CA CYS A 131 -0.54 4.13 -5.21
C CYS A 131 -1.80 5.01 -5.14
N MET A 132 -2.99 4.42 -5.02
CA MET A 132 -4.26 5.15 -4.91
C MET A 132 -4.40 5.93 -3.60
N ALA A 133 -3.70 5.54 -2.54
CA ALA A 133 -3.80 6.18 -1.24
C ALA A 133 -3.05 7.53 -1.23
N LYS A 134 -3.62 8.53 -0.54
CA LYS A 134 -2.96 9.82 -0.35
C LYS A 134 -1.75 9.71 0.59
N ARG A 135 -1.86 8.92 1.64
CA ARG A 135 -0.76 8.63 2.57
C ARG A 135 -0.30 7.19 2.37
N ARG A 136 0.95 7.03 1.96
CA ARG A 136 1.56 5.74 1.61
C ARG A 136 2.75 5.49 2.52
N VAL A 137 2.63 4.47 3.35
CA VAL A 137 3.59 4.13 4.41
C VAL A 137 4.24 2.80 4.06
N ILE A 138 5.56 2.75 4.11
CA ILE A 138 6.34 1.54 3.83
C ILE A 138 7.24 1.17 5.01
N TYR A 139 7.84 -0.02 4.94
CA TYR A 139 8.90 -0.50 5.80
C TYR A 139 10.23 -0.59 5.02
N PRO A 140 11.39 -0.68 5.68
CA PRO A 140 12.70 -0.70 4.99
C PRO A 140 12.91 -1.82 3.99
N TYR A 141 12.21 -2.93 4.15
CA TYR A 141 12.30 -4.12 3.27
C TYR A 141 11.04 -4.32 2.41
N SER A 142 10.19 -3.31 2.32
CA SER A 142 9.07 -3.35 1.39
C SER A 142 9.55 -3.10 -0.03
N ASP A 143 8.90 -3.74 -0.99
CA ASP A 143 9.15 -3.56 -2.41
C ASP A 143 7.85 -3.48 -3.22
N ILE A 144 7.94 -2.85 -4.40
CA ILE A 144 6.81 -2.66 -5.31
C ILE A 144 7.22 -3.00 -6.74
N MET A 145 6.27 -3.50 -7.52
CA MET A 145 6.51 -3.79 -8.93
C MET A 145 5.34 -3.37 -9.81
N PHE A 146 5.66 -2.68 -10.90
CA PHE A 146 4.74 -2.31 -11.96
C PHE A 146 5.05 -3.09 -13.22
N HIS A 147 4.04 -3.63 -13.86
CA HIS A 147 4.12 -4.30 -15.14
C HIS A 147 2.83 -4.14 -15.94
N ASN A 148 2.87 -4.47 -17.22
CA ASN A 148 1.68 -4.45 -18.06
C ASN A 148 0.69 -5.54 -17.63
N TYR A 149 -0.59 -5.38 -17.99
CA TYR A 149 -1.60 -6.41 -17.75
C TYR A 149 -1.36 -7.65 -18.62
N SER A 150 -1.75 -8.81 -18.14
CA SER A 150 -1.88 -10.03 -18.93
C SER A 150 -3.34 -10.38 -19.14
N SER A 151 -3.70 -10.89 -20.32
CA SER A 151 -5.07 -11.30 -20.63
C SER A 151 -5.08 -12.36 -21.72
N GLY A 152 -6.07 -13.26 -21.64
CA GLY A 152 -6.38 -14.22 -22.70
C GLY A 152 -7.73 -13.88 -23.32
N PHE A 153 -7.85 -14.05 -24.63
CA PHE A 153 -9.09 -13.90 -25.37
C PHE A 153 -9.29 -15.09 -26.29
N SER A 154 -10.52 -15.59 -26.33
CA SER A 154 -10.98 -16.61 -27.28
C SER A 154 -12.23 -16.14 -27.99
N GLY A 155 -12.45 -16.60 -29.23
CA GLY A 155 -13.59 -16.23 -30.06
C GLY A 155 -13.20 -16.00 -31.51
N LYS A 156 -14.09 -15.41 -32.31
CA LYS A 156 -13.80 -15.08 -33.70
C LYS A 156 -12.78 -13.95 -33.83
N GLY A 157 -11.94 -13.95 -34.84
CA GLY A 157 -10.83 -13.00 -35.03
C GLY A 157 -11.26 -11.52 -34.92
N GLY A 158 -12.43 -11.14 -35.44
CA GLY A 158 -12.96 -9.78 -35.33
C GLY A 158 -13.33 -9.42 -33.87
N GLU A 159 -13.93 -10.35 -33.13
CA GLU A 159 -14.28 -10.17 -31.72
C GLU A 159 -13.02 -10.03 -30.85
N ILE A 160 -12.00 -10.87 -31.07
CA ILE A 160 -10.74 -10.81 -30.35
C ILE A 160 -10.09 -9.44 -30.55
N ARG A 161 -9.95 -8.98 -31.79
CA ARG A 161 -9.36 -7.67 -32.10
C ARG A 161 -10.11 -6.51 -31.42
N SER A 162 -11.45 -6.55 -31.48
CA SER A 162 -12.29 -5.54 -30.84
C SER A 162 -12.12 -5.53 -29.32
N ARG A 163 -12.09 -6.69 -28.67
CA ARG A 163 -11.90 -6.83 -27.22
C ARG A 163 -10.51 -6.37 -26.76
N VAL A 164 -9.46 -6.75 -27.50
CA VAL A 164 -8.08 -6.30 -27.21
C VAL A 164 -8.01 -4.78 -27.28
N LYS A 165 -8.43 -4.18 -28.42
CA LYS A 165 -8.39 -2.72 -28.59
C LYS A 165 -9.15 -1.97 -27.51
N HIS A 166 -10.33 -2.46 -27.14
CA HIS A 166 -11.14 -1.83 -26.07
C HIS A 166 -10.45 -1.94 -24.70
N LYS A 167 -9.90 -3.11 -24.39
CA LYS A 167 -9.23 -3.36 -23.10
C LYS A 167 -7.95 -2.56 -22.97
N ASP A 168 -7.11 -2.50 -24.01
CA ASP A 168 -5.92 -1.67 -24.06
C ASP A 168 -6.25 -0.22 -23.73
N LYS A 169 -7.21 0.37 -24.46
CA LYS A 169 -7.60 1.77 -24.25
C LYS A 169 -7.96 2.04 -22.78
N ILE A 170 -8.80 1.20 -22.19
CA ILE A 170 -9.28 1.43 -20.81
C ILE A 170 -8.19 1.17 -19.77
N LEU A 171 -7.37 0.14 -19.95
CA LEU A 171 -6.35 -0.21 -18.96
C LEU A 171 -5.14 0.72 -19.02
N ILE A 172 -4.73 1.13 -20.21
CA ILE A 172 -3.68 2.13 -20.38
C ILE A 172 -4.09 3.45 -19.72
N ASP A 173 -5.31 3.94 -19.98
CA ASP A 173 -5.82 5.15 -19.32
C ASP A 173 -5.86 5.01 -17.79
N PHE A 174 -6.38 3.89 -17.29
CA PHE A 174 -6.48 3.63 -15.86
C PHE A 174 -5.10 3.54 -15.17
N PHE A 175 -4.14 2.86 -15.79
CA PHE A 175 -2.80 2.72 -15.23
C PHE A 175 -2.04 4.05 -15.30
N SER A 176 -2.10 4.75 -16.44
CA SER A 176 -1.47 6.05 -16.62
C SER A 176 -1.92 7.06 -15.57
N LYS A 177 -3.23 7.16 -15.31
CA LYS A 177 -3.77 8.05 -14.26
C LYS A 177 -3.22 7.76 -12.86
N ILE A 178 -2.87 6.50 -12.58
CA ILE A 178 -2.33 6.14 -11.26
C ILE A 178 -0.83 6.35 -11.20
N VAL A 179 -0.08 5.97 -12.24
CA VAL A 179 1.38 5.92 -12.15
C VAL A 179 2.08 7.10 -12.82
N VAL A 180 1.57 7.59 -13.96
CA VAL A 180 2.18 8.71 -14.70
C VAL A 180 1.73 10.06 -14.14
N ASP A 181 0.41 10.28 -14.00
CA ASP A 181 -0.13 11.54 -13.50
C ASP A 181 0.34 11.87 -12.09
N ASN A 182 0.69 10.85 -11.30
CA ASN A 182 1.28 11.03 -9.96
C ASN A 182 2.82 11.10 -9.98
N GLY A 183 3.47 10.95 -11.13
CA GLY A 183 4.92 11.01 -11.29
C GLY A 183 5.67 9.83 -10.67
N PHE A 184 5.06 8.65 -10.57
CA PHE A 184 5.69 7.43 -10.06
C PHE A 184 6.51 6.71 -11.13
N LEU A 185 6.05 6.75 -12.38
CA LEU A 185 6.77 6.41 -13.58
C LEU A 185 6.79 7.63 -14.50
N THR A 186 7.86 7.78 -15.31
CA THR A 186 7.86 8.74 -16.42
C THR A 186 7.00 8.21 -17.55
N ALA A 187 6.68 9.06 -18.54
CA ALA A 187 5.96 8.62 -19.74
C ALA A 187 6.73 7.53 -20.48
N ASP A 188 8.04 7.71 -20.67
CA ASP A 188 8.91 6.74 -21.34
C ASP A 188 8.98 5.40 -20.59
N GLU A 189 9.08 5.45 -19.25
CA GLU A 189 9.04 4.24 -18.42
C GLU A 189 7.69 3.53 -18.55
N PHE A 190 6.61 4.28 -18.63
CA PHE A 190 5.28 3.72 -18.79
C PHE A 190 5.12 3.06 -20.16
N GLU A 191 5.58 3.68 -21.25
CA GLU A 191 5.59 3.07 -22.58
C GLU A 191 6.46 1.81 -22.62
N ASN A 192 7.64 1.83 -22.03
CA ASN A 192 8.48 0.64 -21.88
C ASN A 192 7.79 -0.47 -21.07
N MET A 193 7.02 -0.12 -20.04
CA MET A 193 6.21 -1.07 -19.30
C MET A 193 5.13 -1.72 -20.18
N LEU A 194 4.49 -0.96 -21.07
CA LEU A 194 3.47 -1.49 -21.99
C LEU A 194 4.04 -2.49 -23.01
N ILE A 195 5.32 -2.39 -23.34
CA ILE A 195 6.01 -3.34 -24.24
C ILE A 195 6.74 -4.47 -23.51
N GLY A 196 6.57 -4.58 -22.17
CA GLY A 196 6.97 -5.74 -21.39
C GLY A 196 8.13 -5.55 -20.42
N GLN A 197 8.56 -4.30 -20.11
CA GLN A 197 9.55 -4.05 -19.08
C GLN A 197 8.89 -3.96 -17.69
N ASP A 198 9.35 -4.79 -16.76
CA ASP A 198 8.93 -4.71 -15.37
C ASP A 198 9.73 -3.67 -14.59
N TYR A 199 9.06 -2.90 -13.73
CA TYR A 199 9.69 -1.89 -12.88
C TYR A 199 9.64 -2.30 -11.41
N TRP A 200 10.74 -2.80 -10.92
CA TRP A 200 10.95 -3.22 -9.53
C TRP A 200 11.59 -2.10 -8.72
N MET A 201 11.05 -1.78 -7.57
CA MET A 201 11.55 -0.70 -6.72
C MET A 201 11.59 -1.11 -5.26
N ASP A 202 12.74 -0.91 -4.64
CA ASP A 202 12.94 -1.04 -3.20
C ASP A 202 12.40 0.16 -2.42
N ALA A 203 12.47 0.10 -1.10
CA ALA A 203 12.04 1.18 -0.21
C ALA A 203 12.74 2.52 -0.50
N LYS A 204 14.02 2.49 -0.86
CA LYS A 204 14.80 3.69 -1.17
C LYS A 204 14.32 4.34 -2.47
N GLU A 205 14.11 3.54 -3.50
CA GLU A 205 13.61 4.04 -4.79
C GLU A 205 12.17 4.54 -4.69
N MET A 206 11.30 3.85 -3.96
CA MET A 206 9.95 4.33 -3.66
C MET A 206 9.96 5.68 -2.95
N CYS A 207 10.90 5.91 -2.03
CA CYS A 207 11.04 7.21 -1.37
C CYS A 207 11.52 8.31 -2.31
N LYS A 208 12.47 8.03 -3.21
CA LYS A 208 12.99 8.99 -4.19
C LYS A 208 11.90 9.42 -5.18
N ARG A 209 11.14 8.47 -5.70
CA ARG A 209 10.04 8.70 -6.64
C ARG A 209 8.78 9.23 -5.99
N LYS A 210 8.78 9.47 -4.67
CA LYS A 210 7.60 9.92 -3.91
C LYS A 210 6.41 8.94 -3.95
N ILE A 211 6.66 7.70 -4.37
CA ILE A 211 5.69 6.60 -4.23
C ILE A 211 5.38 6.40 -2.75
N ALA A 212 6.40 6.31 -1.90
CA ALA A 212 6.23 6.34 -0.45
C ALA A 212 6.24 7.78 0.08
N THR A 213 5.26 8.10 0.93
CA THR A 213 5.20 9.38 1.66
C THR A 213 5.87 9.29 3.02
N HIS A 214 5.79 8.12 3.66
CA HIS A 214 6.31 7.85 5.00
C HIS A 214 6.99 6.47 5.06
N VAL A 215 7.89 6.34 6.03
CA VAL A 215 8.57 5.07 6.35
C VAL A 215 8.46 4.80 7.84
N VAL A 216 8.14 3.57 8.23
CA VAL A 216 8.26 3.09 9.62
C VAL A 216 9.68 2.54 9.80
N TYR A 217 10.48 3.21 10.59
CA TYR A 217 11.86 2.84 10.86
C TYR A 217 12.16 2.87 12.35
N LYS A 218 12.66 1.77 12.91
CA LYS A 218 12.98 1.62 14.35
C LYS A 218 11.82 2.06 15.26
N GLY A 219 10.61 1.57 14.97
CA GLY A 219 9.40 1.86 15.76
C GLY A 219 8.82 3.26 15.57
N LYS A 220 9.42 4.11 14.73
CA LYS A 220 8.95 5.49 14.49
C LYS A 220 8.55 5.69 13.03
N GLN A 221 7.40 6.31 12.82
CA GLN A 221 6.98 6.73 11.49
C GLN A 221 7.56 8.10 11.17
N MET A 222 8.18 8.23 10.00
CA MET A 222 8.79 9.47 9.53
C MET A 222 8.51 9.73 8.06
N LYS A 223 8.63 10.99 7.62
CA LYS A 223 8.52 11.35 6.19
C LYS A 223 9.63 10.68 5.38
N ALA A 224 9.31 10.22 4.15
CA ALA A 224 10.26 9.57 3.25
C ALA A 224 11.55 10.39 3.03
N LYS A 225 11.44 11.72 2.88
CA LYS A 225 12.62 12.62 2.76
C LYS A 225 13.57 12.53 3.98
N LYS A 226 13.03 12.37 5.20
CA LYS A 226 13.85 12.22 6.41
C LYS A 226 14.55 10.87 6.43
N TYR A 227 13.85 9.81 6.01
CA TYR A 227 14.45 8.48 5.90
C TYR A 227 15.61 8.44 4.89
N LEU A 228 15.46 9.06 3.70
CA LEU A 228 16.54 9.17 2.71
C LEU A 228 17.78 9.88 3.28
N LYS A 229 17.62 10.97 4.05
CA LYS A 229 18.72 11.64 4.72
C LYS A 229 19.45 10.75 5.75
N LEU A 230 18.71 9.92 6.49
CA LEU A 230 19.32 8.97 7.42
C LEU A 230 20.16 7.91 6.69
N LEU A 231 19.68 7.42 5.55
CA LEU A 231 20.42 6.44 4.74
C LEU A 231 21.71 7.05 4.17
N SER A 232 21.71 8.30 3.67
CA SER A 232 22.90 8.97 3.15
C SER A 232 23.97 9.18 4.25
N ASN A 233 23.55 9.66 5.42
CA ASN A 233 24.46 9.88 6.55
C ASN A 233 25.10 8.58 7.06
N SER A 234 24.38 7.47 7.04
CA SER A 234 24.91 6.16 7.46
C SER A 234 25.99 5.64 6.51
N VAL A 235 25.85 5.89 5.22
CA VAL A 235 26.85 5.51 4.19
C VAL A 235 28.12 6.34 4.33
N GLU A 236 28.00 7.64 4.57
CA GLU A 236 29.17 8.54 4.76
C GLU A 236 29.90 8.23 6.07
N GLY A 237 29.17 7.98 7.16
CA GLY A 237 29.74 7.57 8.44
C GLY A 237 30.53 6.23 8.36
N GLY A 238 30.01 5.28 7.56
CA GLY A 238 30.69 4.01 7.27
C GLY A 238 31.99 4.17 6.46
N LYS A 239 31.97 5.06 5.46
CA LYS A 239 33.15 5.36 4.66
C LYS A 239 34.26 6.04 5.50
N LYS A 240 33.90 6.97 6.40
CA LYS A 240 34.87 7.62 7.31
C LYS A 240 35.48 6.63 8.32
N LYS A 241 34.69 5.68 8.84
CA LYS A 241 35.21 4.61 9.73
C LYS A 241 36.13 3.63 9.01
N ARG A 242 35.86 3.26 7.75
CA ARG A 242 36.71 2.38 6.94
C ARG A 242 38.04 3.05 6.61
N LYS A 243 38.03 4.34 6.20
CA LYS A 243 39.29 5.11 5.95
C LYS A 243 40.15 5.22 7.21
N LYS A 244 39.57 5.48 8.41
CA LYS A 244 40.31 5.52 9.67
C LYS A 244 40.92 4.16 10.07
N LYS A 245 40.32 3.03 9.66
CA LYS A 245 40.86 1.68 9.95
C LYS A 245 42.02 1.31 9.01
N GLN A 246 41.97 1.74 7.75
CA GLN A 246 43.08 1.53 6.80
C GLN A 246 44.32 2.35 7.14
N VAL A 247 44.17 3.60 7.61
CA VAL A 247 45.32 4.46 8.04
C VAL A 247 45.99 3.94 9.31
N LYS A 248 45.31 3.17 10.17
CA LYS A 248 45.92 2.58 11.37
C LYS A 248 46.73 1.29 11.10
N HIS A 249 46.64 0.68 9.91
CA HIS A 249 47.40 -0.54 9.55
C HIS A 249 48.58 -0.29 8.64
N SER A 250 48.85 0.97 8.26
CA SER A 250 50.04 1.38 7.54
C SER A 250 50.99 2.17 8.50
N GLY A 251 51.40 1.52 9.57
CA GLY A 251 52.52 1.99 10.39
C GLY A 251 53.84 1.56 9.77
N PRO A 252 54.95 2.31 9.94
CA PRO A 252 56.18 2.06 9.23
C PRO A 252 56.80 0.73 9.63
N SER A 253 57.16 -0.08 8.64
CA SER A 253 58.03 -1.22 8.82
C SER A 253 59.45 -0.69 9.17
N ASP A 254 59.85 -0.82 10.42
CA ASP A 254 61.24 -0.62 10.82
C ASP A 254 62.13 -1.61 10.08
N SER A 255 62.84 -1.07 9.08
CA SER A 255 64.05 -1.69 8.56
C SER A 255 65.16 -1.47 9.56
N LYS A 256 65.54 -2.51 10.31
CA LYS A 256 66.84 -2.59 10.92
C LYS A 256 67.62 -3.67 10.24
N SER A 257 68.71 -3.21 9.70
CA SER A 257 69.94 -3.89 9.19
C SER A 257 70.36 -5.13 9.94
#